data_dfd858cbe4bba98f1ae4864bba3b3ca8
#
_entry.id   dfd858cbe4bba98f1ae4864bba3b3ca8
#
_cell.length_a   1.000
_cell.length_b   1.000
_cell.length_c   1.000
_cell.angle_alpha   90.00
_cell.angle_beta   90.00
_cell.angle_gamma   90.00
#
_symmetry.space_group_name_H-M   'P 1'
#
loop_
_entity.id
_entity.type
_entity.pdbx_description
1 polymer ?
#
loop_
_entity_poly.entity_id
_entity_poly.type
_entity_poly.pdbx_seq_one_letter_code
_entity_poly.pdbx_strand_id
1 'polypeptide(L)'
;MSKIAFLVSGERMFKKIKRYIDKENIVVAETSISNALEKAKELIDKGVKVILTKFAIKIKIEDEIDIPILSIENNISDYIELLKEINVKNSKVAFVDYIEAPESLVNLAKIISNDIIFKTFISEEECDEIIKDLKNKSYSILIGSMLTKK
;
A
#
# COMPACT_ATOMS: atom_id res chain seq x y z
N MET A 1 -12.92 -4.82 25.07
CA MET A 1 -12.64 -3.59 24.29
C MET A 1 -11.31 -3.75 23.56
N SER A 2 -11.31 -3.60 22.26
CA SER A 2 -10.11 -3.80 21.43
C SER A 2 -9.15 -2.62 21.56
N LYS A 3 -7.89 -2.89 21.96
CA LYS A 3 -6.86 -1.87 22.14
C LYS A 3 -6.01 -1.65 20.88
N ILE A 4 -5.99 -2.63 20.00
CA ILE A 4 -5.22 -2.59 18.76
C ILE A 4 -6.18 -2.67 17.58
N ALA A 5 -6.03 -1.76 16.63
CA ALA A 5 -6.80 -1.78 15.39
C ALA A 5 -5.88 -2.01 14.21
N PHE A 6 -6.29 -2.89 13.32
CA PHE A 6 -5.68 -3.09 12.03
C PHE A 6 -6.55 -2.37 11.00
N LEU A 7 -6.08 -1.23 10.51
CA LEU A 7 -6.81 -0.40 9.55
C LEU A 7 -6.37 -0.74 8.15
N VAL A 8 -7.28 -1.27 7.34
CA VAL A 8 -6.97 -1.76 5.99
C VAL A 8 -7.83 -1.08 4.95
N SER A 9 -7.27 -0.82 3.79
CA SER A 9 -8.01 -0.34 2.64
C SER A 9 -8.27 -1.49 1.66
N GLY A 10 -9.54 -1.61 1.25
CA GLY A 10 -9.98 -2.64 0.32
C GLY A 10 -10.65 -3.84 0.98
N GLU A 11 -11.80 -4.21 0.44
CA GLU A 11 -12.62 -5.31 0.94
C GLU A 11 -11.88 -6.64 0.93
N ARG A 12 -11.11 -6.90 -0.11
CA ARG A 12 -10.36 -8.16 -0.25
C ARG A 12 -9.33 -8.33 0.87
N MET A 13 -8.56 -7.28 1.14
CA MET A 13 -7.56 -7.29 2.20
C MET A 13 -8.22 -7.40 3.58
N PHE A 14 -9.32 -6.67 3.78
CA PHE A 14 -10.11 -6.74 5.00
C PHE A 14 -10.58 -8.16 5.31
N LYS A 15 -11.19 -8.83 4.35
CA LYS A 15 -11.67 -10.21 4.52
C LYS A 15 -10.52 -11.19 4.81
N LYS A 16 -9.40 -11.03 4.11
CA LYS A 16 -8.23 -11.89 4.30
C LYS A 16 -7.64 -11.74 5.70
N ILE A 17 -7.41 -10.50 6.14
CA ILE A 17 -6.83 -10.25 7.46
C ILE A 17 -7.78 -10.65 8.58
N LYS A 18 -9.04 -10.34 8.46
CA LYS A 18 -10.05 -10.69 9.46
C LYS A 18 -10.12 -12.20 9.70
N ARG A 19 -9.92 -12.99 8.64
CA ARG A 19 -9.90 -14.45 8.75
C ARG A 19 -8.78 -14.97 9.65
N TYR A 20 -7.60 -14.32 9.60
CA TYR A 20 -6.42 -14.74 10.34
C TYR A 20 -6.26 -14.07 11.70
N ILE A 21 -6.83 -12.89 11.88
CA ILE A 21 -6.68 -12.09 13.10
C ILE A 21 -8.06 -11.82 13.70
N ASP A 22 -8.69 -12.86 14.21
CA ASP A 22 -9.94 -12.73 14.97
C ASP A 22 -9.64 -12.99 16.45
N LYS A 23 -9.14 -11.96 17.13
CA LYS A 23 -8.80 -12.02 18.54
C LYS A 23 -9.47 -10.89 19.30
N GLU A 24 -9.80 -11.14 20.57
CA GLU A 24 -10.51 -10.18 21.42
C GLU A 24 -9.88 -8.80 21.54
N ASN A 25 -8.55 -8.72 21.42
CA ASN A 25 -7.80 -7.46 21.59
C ASN A 25 -7.46 -6.75 20.29
N ILE A 26 -7.84 -7.32 19.15
CA ILE A 26 -7.53 -6.76 17.84
C ILE A 26 -8.80 -6.61 17.02
N VAL A 27 -9.11 -5.40 16.60
CA VAL A 27 -10.20 -5.14 15.66
C VAL A 27 -9.62 -4.88 14.28
N VAL A 28 -10.24 -5.46 13.26
CA VAL A 28 -9.89 -5.19 11.86
C VAL A 28 -10.97 -4.27 11.30
N ALA A 29 -10.57 -3.12 10.80
CA ALA A 29 -11.48 -2.12 10.26
C ALA A 29 -11.12 -1.79 8.82
N GLU A 30 -12.14 -1.70 7.98
CA GLU A 30 -11.98 -1.31 6.59
C GLU A 30 -12.17 0.20 6.42
N THR A 31 -11.35 0.79 5.55
CA THR A 31 -11.50 2.20 5.19
C THR A 31 -11.08 2.41 3.73
N SER A 32 -11.48 3.54 3.16
CA SER A 32 -10.83 4.08 1.97
C SER A 32 -9.69 5.00 2.42
N ILE A 33 -8.74 5.29 1.55
CA ILE A 33 -7.65 6.21 1.89
C ILE A 33 -8.20 7.61 2.20
N SER A 34 -9.21 8.07 1.46
CA SER A 34 -9.84 9.36 1.71
C SER A 34 -10.59 9.46 3.04
N ASN A 35 -11.12 8.35 3.55
CA ASN A 35 -11.86 8.30 4.81
C ASN A 35 -11.03 7.78 6.00
N ALA A 36 -9.75 7.53 5.79
CA ALA A 36 -8.89 6.91 6.80
C ALA A 36 -8.81 7.71 8.10
N LEU A 37 -8.70 9.04 8.02
CA LEU A 37 -8.62 9.89 9.20
C LEU A 37 -9.89 9.82 10.05
N GLU A 38 -11.05 9.90 9.42
CA GLU A 38 -12.34 9.80 10.10
C GLU A 38 -12.49 8.44 10.77
N LYS A 39 -12.13 7.37 10.07
CA LYS A 39 -12.18 6.01 10.61
C LYS A 39 -11.21 5.83 11.77
N ALA A 40 -10.01 6.38 11.69
CA ALA A 40 -9.04 6.34 12.78
C ALA A 40 -9.56 7.04 14.04
N LYS A 41 -10.16 8.21 13.89
CA LYS A 41 -10.76 8.95 15.01
C LYS A 41 -11.91 8.16 15.65
N GLU A 42 -12.74 7.53 14.85
CA GLU A 42 -13.82 6.67 15.34
C GLU A 42 -13.29 5.52 16.19
N LEU A 43 -12.21 4.87 15.74
CA LEU A 43 -11.57 3.77 16.47
C LEU A 43 -10.97 4.25 17.80
N ILE A 44 -10.35 5.43 17.82
CA ILE A 44 -9.79 6.01 19.04
C ILE A 44 -10.90 6.30 20.05
N ASP A 45 -12.02 6.83 19.60
CA ASP A 45 -13.18 7.08 20.45
C ASP A 45 -13.74 5.79 21.08
N LYS A 46 -13.54 4.66 20.43
CA LYS A 46 -13.92 3.33 20.93
C LYS A 46 -12.85 2.69 21.83
N GLY A 47 -11.76 3.38 22.12
CA GLY A 47 -10.73 2.93 23.04
C GLY A 47 -9.48 2.32 22.40
N VAL A 48 -9.32 2.38 21.10
CA VAL A 48 -8.12 1.89 20.42
C VAL A 48 -6.91 2.74 20.83
N LYS A 49 -5.80 2.06 21.14
CA LYS A 49 -4.55 2.69 21.61
C LYS A 49 -3.39 2.59 20.62
N VAL A 50 -3.47 1.69 19.65
CA VAL A 50 -2.45 1.51 18.60
C VAL A 50 -3.14 1.17 17.29
N ILE A 51 -2.69 1.77 16.19
CA ILE A 51 -3.16 1.45 14.85
C ILE A 51 -2.04 0.79 14.06
N LEU A 52 -2.34 -0.35 13.45
CA LEU A 52 -1.49 -1.01 12.46
C LEU A 52 -2.09 -0.74 11.09
N THR A 53 -1.29 -0.29 10.15
CA THR A 53 -1.80 0.03 8.82
C THR A 53 -0.69 0.02 7.77
N LYS A 54 -1.02 0.19 6.51
CA LYS A 54 -0.05 0.38 5.43
C LYS A 54 0.49 1.82 5.46
N PHE A 55 1.70 2.00 4.96
CA PHE A 55 2.39 3.30 4.97
C PHE A 55 1.57 4.41 4.31
N ALA A 56 0.88 4.11 3.21
CA ALA A 56 0.05 5.09 2.51
C ALA A 56 -1.05 5.68 3.39
N ILE A 57 -1.66 4.87 4.25
CA ILE A 57 -2.66 5.34 5.21
C ILE A 57 -1.98 6.09 6.36
N LYS A 58 -0.86 5.56 6.86
CA LYS A 58 -0.13 6.19 7.96
C LYS A 58 0.21 7.64 7.65
N ILE A 59 0.81 7.93 6.50
CA ILE A 59 1.18 9.30 6.14
C ILE A 59 -0.03 10.23 5.98
N LYS A 60 -1.18 9.68 5.68
CA LYS A 60 -2.43 10.45 5.55
C LYS A 60 -2.97 10.92 6.90
N ILE A 61 -2.74 10.15 7.96
CA ILE A 61 -3.42 10.35 9.25
C ILE A 61 -2.48 10.71 10.40
N GLU A 62 -1.17 10.44 10.29
CA GLU A 62 -0.26 10.54 11.43
C GLU A 62 -0.17 11.94 12.07
N ASP A 63 -0.30 13.00 11.28
CA ASP A 63 -0.19 14.37 11.78
C ASP A 63 -1.37 14.79 12.66
N GLU A 64 -2.50 14.12 12.54
CA GLU A 64 -3.73 14.45 13.26
C GLU A 64 -4.14 13.41 14.31
N ILE A 65 -3.31 12.40 14.53
CA ILE A 65 -3.58 11.29 15.44
C ILE A 65 -2.49 11.24 16.52
N ASP A 66 -2.91 11.19 17.80
CA ASP A 66 -2.00 11.21 18.93
C ASP A 66 -1.53 9.83 19.40
N ILE A 67 -2.17 8.75 18.96
CA ILE A 67 -1.75 7.40 19.35
C ILE A 67 -0.70 6.86 18.36
N PRO A 68 0.12 5.87 18.78
CA PRO A 68 1.09 5.26 17.87
C PRO A 68 0.45 4.61 16.66
N ILE A 69 1.05 4.86 15.51
CA ILE A 69 0.66 4.24 14.24
C ILE A 69 1.88 3.49 13.71
N LEU A 70 1.76 2.16 13.59
CA LEU A 70 2.81 1.30 13.07
C LEU A 70 2.49 0.91 11.64
N SER A 71 3.41 1.14 10.72
CA SER A 71 3.22 0.74 9.33
C SER A 71 3.69 -0.68 9.08
N ILE A 72 2.94 -1.39 8.25
CA ILE A 72 3.29 -2.71 7.76
C ILE A 72 3.69 -2.55 6.31
N GLU A 73 4.93 -2.90 6.01
CA GLU A 73 5.49 -2.75 4.67
C GLU A 73 5.60 -4.10 3.98
N ASN A 74 5.55 -4.08 2.67
CA ASN A 74 5.86 -5.26 1.88
C ASN A 74 7.36 -5.49 1.93
N ASN A 75 7.78 -6.75 2.08
CA ASN A 75 9.18 -7.10 2.01
C ASN A 75 9.57 -7.43 0.55
N ILE A 76 10.88 -7.56 0.32
CA ILE A 76 11.40 -7.82 -1.03
C ILE A 76 10.93 -9.17 -1.59
N SER A 77 10.67 -10.16 -0.72
CA SER A 77 10.16 -11.47 -1.16
C SER A 77 8.82 -11.37 -1.86
N ASP A 78 7.95 -10.48 -1.40
CA ASP A 78 6.63 -10.26 -2.00
C ASP A 78 6.76 -9.75 -3.44
N TYR A 79 7.71 -8.86 -3.68
CA TYR A 79 7.98 -8.34 -5.02
C TYR A 79 8.61 -9.39 -5.93
N ILE A 80 9.49 -10.24 -5.40
CA ILE A 80 10.12 -11.32 -6.17
C ILE A 80 9.05 -12.31 -6.65
N GLU A 81 8.15 -12.73 -5.76
CA GLU A 81 7.06 -13.62 -6.13
C GLU A 81 6.16 -13.01 -7.21
N LEU A 82 5.84 -11.73 -7.06
CA LEU A 82 5.04 -11.02 -8.04
C LEU A 82 5.73 -10.95 -9.41
N LEU A 83 7.03 -10.67 -9.44
CA LEU A 83 7.81 -10.63 -10.67
C LEU A 83 7.92 -12.00 -11.36
N LYS A 84 7.87 -13.09 -10.60
CA LYS A 84 7.85 -14.44 -11.17
C LYS A 84 6.54 -14.76 -11.87
N GLU A 85 5.43 -14.23 -11.39
CA GLU A 85 4.10 -14.50 -11.96
C GLU A 85 3.86 -13.76 -13.26
N ILE A 86 4.58 -12.68 -13.51
CA ILE A 86 4.42 -11.86 -14.71
C ILE A 86 5.58 -12.07 -15.68
N ASN A 87 5.28 -12.02 -16.97
CA ASN A 87 6.31 -12.14 -18.01
C ASN A 87 7.02 -10.80 -18.21
N VAL A 88 7.93 -10.45 -17.29
CA VAL A 88 8.61 -9.15 -17.29
C VAL A 88 9.58 -8.97 -18.46
N LYS A 89 10.03 -10.06 -19.10
CA LYS A 89 10.98 -9.98 -20.22
C LYS A 89 10.40 -9.35 -21.48
N ASN A 90 9.08 -9.52 -21.67
CA ASN A 90 8.38 -9.04 -22.86
C ASN A 90 7.38 -7.92 -22.56
N SER A 91 7.45 -7.33 -21.37
CA SER A 91 6.50 -6.31 -20.94
C SER A 91 7.23 -5.10 -20.36
N LYS A 92 6.67 -3.92 -20.59
CA LYS A 92 7.08 -2.72 -19.88
C LYS A 92 6.36 -2.67 -18.54
N VAL A 93 7.12 -2.65 -17.47
CA VAL A 93 6.59 -2.72 -16.10
C VAL A 93 6.95 -1.46 -15.34
N ALA A 94 6.00 -0.87 -14.63
CA ALA A 94 6.24 0.29 -13.79
C ALA A 94 5.79 0.00 -12.36
N PHE A 95 6.67 0.28 -11.41
CA PHE A 95 6.34 0.32 -9.99
C PHE A 95 5.97 1.76 -9.63
N VAL A 96 4.76 1.95 -9.11
CA VAL A 96 4.24 3.27 -8.76
C VAL A 96 3.71 3.21 -7.32
N ASP A 97 4.35 3.93 -6.40
CA ASP A 97 3.95 3.89 -5.00
C ASP A 97 4.29 5.21 -4.28
N TYR A 98 3.81 5.35 -3.06
CA TYR A 98 4.09 6.46 -2.16
C TYR A 98 5.54 6.46 -1.66
N ILE A 99 6.16 5.31 -1.52
CA ILE A 99 7.52 5.15 -1.01
C ILE A 99 8.46 4.72 -2.11
N GLU A 100 9.71 5.12 -1.96
CA GLU A 100 10.77 4.66 -2.86
C GLU A 100 10.96 3.15 -2.72
N ALA A 101 11.17 2.50 -3.85
CA ALA A 101 11.49 1.09 -3.87
C ALA A 101 12.83 0.83 -3.16
N PRO A 102 12.96 -0.27 -2.40
CA PRO A 102 14.24 -0.64 -1.81
C PRO A 102 15.32 -0.75 -2.89
N GLU A 103 16.53 -0.33 -2.57
CA GLU A 103 17.67 -0.39 -3.50
C GLU A 103 17.89 -1.81 -4.03
N SER A 104 17.73 -2.81 -3.16
CA SER A 104 17.83 -4.22 -3.55
C SER A 104 16.81 -4.61 -4.63
N LEU A 105 15.59 -4.09 -4.57
CA LEU A 105 14.58 -4.33 -5.59
C LEU A 105 14.93 -3.64 -6.90
N VAL A 106 15.40 -2.39 -6.85
CA VAL A 106 15.81 -1.64 -8.03
C VAL A 106 16.97 -2.37 -8.75
N ASN A 107 17.94 -2.83 -7.99
CA ASN A 107 19.08 -3.56 -8.54
C ASN A 107 18.67 -4.90 -9.17
N LEU A 108 17.78 -5.63 -8.52
CA LEU A 108 17.24 -6.88 -9.06
C LEU A 108 16.47 -6.64 -10.36
N ALA A 109 15.65 -5.60 -10.40
CA ALA A 109 14.87 -5.25 -11.59
C ALA A 109 15.77 -4.93 -12.78
N LYS A 110 16.87 -4.22 -12.57
CA LYS A 110 17.84 -3.90 -13.62
C LYS A 110 18.48 -5.15 -14.23
N ILE A 111 18.68 -6.19 -13.42
CA ILE A 111 19.22 -7.47 -13.90
C ILE A 111 18.18 -8.21 -14.76
N ILE A 112 16.92 -8.13 -14.37
CA ILE A 112 15.82 -8.84 -15.06
C ILE A 112 15.48 -8.20 -16.39
N SER A 113 15.31 -6.88 -16.43
CA SER A 113 14.90 -6.16 -17.63
C SER A 113 15.22 -4.67 -17.54
N ASN A 114 15.55 -4.05 -18.68
CA ASN A 114 15.72 -2.60 -18.79
C ASN A 114 14.39 -1.85 -18.91
N ASP A 115 13.28 -2.56 -19.09
CA ASP A 115 11.94 -1.97 -19.25
C ASP A 115 11.15 -1.89 -17.95
N ILE A 116 11.85 -1.98 -16.80
CA ILE A 116 11.24 -1.82 -15.48
C ILE A 116 11.66 -0.46 -14.93
N ILE A 117 10.67 0.36 -14.60
CA ILE A 117 10.91 1.68 -14.00
C ILE A 117 10.20 1.81 -12.67
N PHE A 118 10.63 2.77 -11.87
CA PHE A 118 10.09 3.06 -10.55
C PHE A 118 9.70 4.54 -10.48
N LYS A 119 8.47 4.81 -10.06
CA LYS A 119 7.93 6.16 -9.85
C LYS A 119 7.36 6.28 -8.47
N THR A 120 7.57 7.43 -7.82
CA THR A 120 6.96 7.77 -6.55
C THR A 120 6.04 8.96 -6.71
N PHE A 121 5.04 9.08 -5.85
CA PHE A 121 4.11 10.20 -5.84
C PHE A 121 3.77 10.58 -4.39
N ILE A 122 3.34 11.81 -4.19
CA ILE A 122 2.95 12.33 -2.87
C ILE A 122 1.46 12.68 -2.79
N SER A 123 0.78 12.78 -3.93
CA SER A 123 -0.66 13.07 -3.97
C SER A 123 -1.38 12.14 -4.93
N GLU A 124 -2.69 12.03 -4.75
CA GLU A 124 -3.54 11.22 -5.63
C GLU A 124 -3.55 11.77 -7.06
N GLU A 125 -3.56 13.11 -7.21
CA GLU A 125 -3.49 13.76 -8.50
C GLU A 125 -2.19 13.44 -9.24
N GLU A 126 -1.08 13.49 -8.53
CA GLU A 126 0.24 13.15 -9.10
C GLU A 126 0.29 11.69 -9.54
N CYS A 127 -0.30 10.79 -8.74
CA CYS A 127 -0.43 9.38 -9.10
C CYS A 127 -1.22 9.20 -10.41
N ASP A 128 -2.35 9.86 -10.54
CA ASP A 128 -3.19 9.77 -11.74
C ASP A 128 -2.45 10.29 -12.98
N GLU A 129 -1.69 11.37 -12.86
CA GLU A 129 -0.87 11.91 -13.94
C GLU A 129 0.23 10.93 -14.37
N ILE A 130 0.91 10.31 -13.40
CA ILE A 130 1.94 9.31 -13.66
C ILE A 130 1.36 8.12 -14.40
N ILE A 131 0.23 7.60 -13.95
CA ILE A 131 -0.42 6.44 -14.57
C ILE A 131 -0.82 6.77 -16.02
N LYS A 132 -1.38 7.94 -16.25
CA LYS A 132 -1.77 8.39 -17.59
C LYS A 132 -0.57 8.50 -18.53
N ASP A 133 0.53 9.08 -18.07
CA ASP A 133 1.78 9.19 -18.83
C ASP A 133 2.34 7.80 -19.17
N LEU A 134 2.35 6.89 -18.19
CA LEU A 134 2.84 5.52 -18.40
C LEU A 134 2.00 4.74 -19.41
N LYS A 135 0.69 4.90 -19.39
CA LYS A 135 -0.20 4.29 -20.39
C LYS A 135 0.10 4.82 -21.79
N ASN A 136 0.37 6.11 -21.91
CA ASN A 136 0.73 6.73 -23.20
C ASN A 136 2.09 6.23 -23.72
N LYS A 137 2.97 5.81 -22.84
CA LYS A 137 4.29 5.25 -23.17
C LYS A 137 4.27 3.72 -23.33
N SER A 138 3.10 3.12 -23.38
CA SER A 138 2.90 1.68 -23.61
C SER A 138 3.35 0.77 -22.45
N TYR A 139 3.34 1.26 -21.22
CA TYR A 139 3.52 0.41 -20.06
C TYR A 139 2.27 -0.44 -19.86
N SER A 140 2.44 -1.76 -19.90
CA SER A 140 1.33 -2.71 -19.86
C SER A 140 1.05 -3.26 -18.45
N ILE A 141 2.02 -3.18 -17.55
CA ILE A 141 1.89 -3.70 -16.18
C ILE A 141 2.26 -2.61 -15.20
N LEU A 142 1.34 -2.31 -14.27
CA LEU A 142 1.56 -1.38 -13.19
C LEU A 142 1.48 -2.13 -11.86
N ILE A 143 2.51 -1.98 -11.04
CA ILE A 143 2.60 -2.58 -9.72
C ILE A 143 2.64 -1.45 -8.69
N GLY A 144 1.75 -1.48 -7.73
CA GLY A 144 1.72 -0.41 -6.74
C GLY A 144 0.71 -0.61 -5.62
N SER A 145 0.49 0.46 -4.90
CA SER A 145 -0.49 0.53 -3.82
C SER A 145 -1.93 0.56 -4.32
N MET A 146 -2.87 0.62 -3.39
CA MET A 146 -4.30 0.72 -3.70
C MET A 146 -4.67 1.90 -4.60
N LEU A 147 -3.94 3.00 -4.51
CA LEU A 147 -4.20 4.18 -5.33
C LEU A 147 -3.88 3.96 -6.81
N THR A 148 -2.93 3.09 -7.09
CA THR A 148 -2.53 2.80 -8.47
C THR A 148 -3.45 1.81 -9.17
N LYS A 149 -4.28 1.09 -8.43
CA LYS A 149 -5.18 0.06 -8.96
C LYS A 149 -6.51 0.58 -9.50
N LYS A 150 -6.73 1.85 -9.43
CA LYS A 150 -7.96 2.45 -9.96
C LYS A 150 -8.05 2.35 -11.48
#